data_472bf19493e465269d197626ef692a46
#
_entry.id   472bf19493e465269d197626ef692a46
#
_cell.length_a   1.000
_cell.length_b   1.000
_cell.length_c   1.000
_cell.angle_alpha   90.00
_cell.angle_beta   90.00
_cell.angle_gamma   90.00
#
_symmetry.space_group_name_H-M   'P 1'
#
loop_
_entity.id
_entity.type
_entity.pdbx_description
1 polymer ?
#
loop_
_entity_poly.entity_id
_entity_poly.type
_entity_poly.pdbx_seq_one_letter_code
_entity_poly.pdbx_strand_id
1 'polypeptide(L)'
;MSGAATDVVDRAARIRAILAAVPDPEIPAVSVMDLGIVRDIDPEGRSVVVTPTYTGCPATAVIERSIREALSAAGLGDVRLISRLDPPWTTDWITAEGRAKLLAYGIAPPPASSRLRQEAPACPRCGSLATEEVSRFGSTPCKALWRCRDCAEPFDRFKCH
;
A
#
# COMPACT_ATOMS: atom_id res chain seq x y z
N MET A 1 -2.94 -39.35 7.52
CA MET A 1 -3.64 -38.45 6.56
C MET A 1 -3.70 -36.99 7.02
N SER A 2 -2.71 -36.50 7.77
CA SER A 2 -2.67 -35.10 8.27
C SER A 2 -1.73 -34.15 7.50
N GLY A 3 -1.04 -34.61 6.46
CA GLY A 3 -0.03 -33.80 5.78
C GLY A 3 -0.58 -32.72 4.82
N ALA A 4 -1.69 -32.97 4.14
CA ALA A 4 -2.21 -32.07 3.12
C ALA A 4 -2.75 -30.74 3.66
N ALA A 5 -3.35 -30.74 4.84
CA ALA A 5 -3.91 -29.53 5.44
C ALA A 5 -2.79 -28.59 5.98
N THR A 6 -1.69 -29.14 6.44
CA THR A 6 -0.54 -28.37 6.94
C THR A 6 0.22 -27.70 5.78
N ASP A 7 0.37 -28.40 4.66
CA ASP A 7 1.02 -27.88 3.44
C ASP A 7 0.23 -26.72 2.81
N VAL A 8 -1.10 -26.76 2.88
CA VAL A 8 -1.99 -25.75 2.30
C VAL A 8 -1.93 -24.45 3.10
N VAL A 9 -1.97 -24.53 4.42
CA VAL A 9 -1.85 -23.36 5.32
C VAL A 9 -0.45 -22.73 5.18
N ASP A 10 0.58 -23.53 5.03
CA ASP A 10 1.95 -23.09 4.82
C ASP A 10 2.11 -22.34 3.48
N ARG A 11 1.46 -22.82 2.39
CA ARG A 11 1.52 -22.18 1.07
C ARG A 11 0.94 -20.77 1.08
N ALA A 12 -0.24 -20.55 1.65
CA ALA A 12 -0.86 -19.23 1.76
C ALA A 12 -0.03 -18.28 2.64
N ALA A 13 0.50 -18.78 3.76
CA ALA A 13 1.39 -18.01 4.63
C ALA A 13 2.70 -17.63 3.92
N ARG A 14 3.27 -18.53 3.14
CA ARG A 14 4.45 -18.28 2.32
C ARG A 14 4.20 -17.22 1.26
N ILE A 15 3.06 -17.28 0.55
CA ILE A 15 2.65 -16.25 -0.40
C ILE A 15 2.55 -14.89 0.30
N ARG A 16 1.91 -14.83 1.47
CA ARG A 16 1.79 -13.60 2.26
C ARG A 16 3.15 -13.00 2.62
N ALA A 17 4.09 -13.81 3.07
CA ALA A 17 5.45 -13.38 3.40
C ALA A 17 6.19 -12.82 2.17
N ILE A 18 6.06 -13.46 1.01
CA ILE A 18 6.65 -13.01 -0.25
C ILE A 18 6.07 -11.65 -0.64
N LEU A 19 4.75 -11.49 -0.61
CA LEU A 19 4.07 -10.25 -0.99
C LEU A 19 4.35 -9.11 -0.02
N ALA A 20 4.58 -9.39 1.26
CA ALA A 20 5.01 -8.40 2.25
C ALA A 20 6.40 -7.81 1.95
N ALA A 21 7.20 -8.49 1.13
CA ALA A 21 8.50 -8.02 0.68
C ALA A 21 8.47 -7.33 -0.70
N VAL A 22 7.34 -7.30 -1.39
CA VAL A 22 7.18 -6.61 -2.69
C VAL A 22 6.90 -5.13 -2.43
N PRO A 23 7.84 -4.22 -2.73
CA PRO A 23 7.65 -2.80 -2.48
C PRO A 23 6.73 -2.17 -3.52
N ASP A 24 6.05 -1.09 -3.12
CA ASP A 24 5.39 -0.21 -4.07
C ASP A 24 6.45 0.52 -4.91
N PRO A 25 6.29 0.61 -6.26
CA PRO A 25 7.29 1.24 -7.12
C PRO A 25 7.39 2.76 -6.94
N GLU A 26 6.35 3.43 -6.47
CA GLU A 26 6.33 4.87 -6.25
C GLU A 26 6.71 5.24 -4.81
N ILE A 27 6.47 4.35 -3.85
CA ILE A 27 6.80 4.55 -2.42
C ILE A 27 7.50 3.28 -1.90
N PRO A 28 8.81 3.12 -2.15
CA PRO A 28 9.54 1.88 -1.83
C PRO A 28 9.57 1.51 -0.34
N ALA A 29 9.21 2.45 0.53
CA ALA A 29 9.16 2.22 1.98
C ALA A 29 7.99 1.31 2.41
N VAL A 30 6.96 1.16 1.58
CA VAL A 30 5.77 0.36 1.86
C VAL A 30 5.63 -0.77 0.85
N SER A 31 5.07 -1.88 1.29
CA SER A 31 4.78 -3.04 0.43
C SER A 31 3.37 -2.99 -0.13
N VAL A 32 3.09 -3.83 -1.12
CA VAL A 32 1.75 -4.04 -1.66
C VAL A 32 0.77 -4.59 -0.61
N MET A 33 1.28 -5.24 0.44
CA MET A 33 0.49 -5.66 1.62
C MET A 33 0.19 -4.47 2.53
N ASP A 34 1.18 -3.62 2.81
CA ASP A 34 1.01 -2.43 3.66
C ASP A 34 -0.04 -1.47 3.12
N LEU A 35 -0.07 -1.28 1.80
CA LEU A 35 -1.04 -0.42 1.12
C LEU A 35 -2.42 -1.07 0.96
N GLY A 36 -2.58 -2.34 1.33
CA GLY A 36 -3.85 -3.04 1.14
C GLY A 36 -4.22 -3.28 -0.32
N ILE A 37 -3.25 -3.23 -1.24
CA ILE A 37 -3.42 -3.58 -2.65
C ILE A 37 -3.74 -5.06 -2.80
N VAL A 38 -3.07 -5.93 -2.03
CA VAL A 38 -3.42 -7.34 -1.90
C VAL A 38 -4.63 -7.46 -1.00
N ARG A 39 -5.77 -7.89 -1.56
CA ARG A 39 -7.05 -7.97 -0.86
C ARG A 39 -7.34 -9.34 -0.29
N ASP A 40 -6.95 -10.37 -1.00
CA ASP A 40 -7.22 -11.73 -0.58
C ASP A 40 -6.15 -12.68 -1.11
N ILE A 41 -5.85 -13.70 -0.35
CA ILE A 41 -5.00 -14.82 -0.73
C ILE A 41 -5.83 -16.07 -0.49
N ASP A 42 -6.10 -16.82 -1.55
CA ASP A 42 -6.82 -18.09 -1.47
C ASP A 42 -6.21 -18.95 -0.36
N PRO A 43 -7.01 -19.52 0.56
CA PRO A 43 -6.51 -20.38 1.63
C PRO A 43 -5.64 -21.54 1.13
N GLU A 44 -5.91 -22.08 -0.06
CA GLU A 44 -5.10 -23.12 -0.68
C GLU A 44 -3.91 -22.56 -1.49
N GLY A 45 -3.74 -21.24 -1.51
CA GLY A 45 -2.63 -20.58 -2.19
C GLY A 45 -2.67 -20.71 -3.72
N ARG A 46 -3.87 -20.79 -4.32
CA ARG A 46 -4.06 -20.92 -5.77
C ARG A 46 -4.20 -19.58 -6.48
N SER A 47 -4.64 -18.56 -5.75
CA SER A 47 -4.85 -17.22 -6.31
C SER A 47 -4.61 -16.12 -5.30
N VAL A 48 -4.27 -14.94 -5.83
CA VAL A 48 -4.13 -13.69 -5.10
C VAL A 48 -5.01 -12.65 -5.78
N VAL A 49 -5.83 -11.95 -5.00
CA VAL A 49 -6.67 -10.86 -5.48
C VAL A 49 -5.99 -9.53 -5.16
N VAL A 50 -5.87 -8.68 -6.16
CA VAL A 50 -5.30 -7.32 -6.03
C VAL A 50 -6.31 -6.27 -6.49
N THR A 51 -6.29 -5.11 -5.83
CA THR A 51 -7.08 -3.94 -6.21
C THR A 51 -6.14 -2.74 -6.31
N PRO A 52 -5.99 -2.11 -7.48
CA PRO A 52 -5.15 -0.93 -7.64
C PRO A 52 -5.70 0.25 -6.84
N THR A 53 -4.83 1.16 -6.42
CA THR A 53 -5.18 2.32 -5.59
C THR A 53 -6.14 3.30 -6.28
N TYR A 54 -6.11 3.37 -7.60
CA TYR A 54 -7.12 4.07 -8.40
C TYR A 54 -7.12 3.53 -9.84
N THR A 55 -8.24 3.73 -10.53
CA THR A 55 -8.40 3.30 -11.92
C THR A 55 -7.46 4.11 -12.84
N GLY A 56 -6.65 3.41 -13.64
CA GLY A 56 -5.69 4.05 -14.55
C GLY A 56 -4.35 4.42 -13.89
N CYS A 57 -4.06 3.91 -12.69
CA CYS A 57 -2.75 4.08 -12.07
C CYS A 57 -1.64 3.49 -12.96
N PRO A 58 -0.65 4.30 -13.39
CA PRO A 58 0.44 3.79 -14.24
C PRO A 58 1.29 2.74 -13.51
N ALA A 59 1.31 2.76 -12.17
CA ALA A 59 2.03 1.79 -11.36
C ALA A 59 1.37 0.40 -11.35
N THR A 60 0.08 0.26 -11.70
CA THR A 60 -0.65 -1.01 -11.60
C THR A 60 0.05 -2.14 -12.36
N ALA A 61 0.43 -1.90 -13.61
CA ALA A 61 1.12 -2.92 -14.42
C ALA A 61 2.49 -3.30 -13.86
N VAL A 62 3.19 -2.35 -13.26
CA VAL A 62 4.49 -2.58 -12.60
C VAL A 62 4.28 -3.41 -11.35
N ILE A 63 3.30 -3.07 -10.51
CA ILE A 63 2.95 -3.81 -9.28
C ILE A 63 2.59 -5.26 -9.61
N GLU A 64 1.70 -5.47 -10.57
CA GLU A 64 1.29 -6.82 -10.99
C GLU A 64 2.46 -7.65 -11.50
N ARG A 65 3.35 -7.04 -12.28
CA ARG A 65 4.57 -7.70 -12.76
C ARG A 65 5.49 -8.07 -11.61
N SER A 66 5.76 -7.14 -10.68
CA SER A 66 6.61 -7.39 -9.51
C SER A 66 6.06 -8.51 -8.63
N ILE A 67 4.74 -8.58 -8.46
CA ILE A 67 4.09 -9.67 -7.73
C ILE A 67 4.32 -11.02 -8.46
N ARG A 68 4.10 -11.08 -9.78
CA ARG A 68 4.32 -12.31 -10.57
C ARG A 68 5.79 -12.76 -10.54
N GLU A 69 6.72 -11.83 -10.67
CA GLU A 69 8.16 -12.10 -10.59
C GLU A 69 8.56 -12.64 -9.22
N ALA A 70 8.10 -12.04 -8.14
CA ALA A 70 8.39 -12.49 -6.78
C ALA A 70 7.83 -13.90 -6.51
N LEU A 71 6.60 -14.18 -6.93
CA LEU A 71 5.99 -15.50 -6.80
C LEU A 71 6.72 -16.54 -7.65
N SER A 72 7.05 -16.23 -8.89
CA SER A 72 7.82 -17.13 -9.79
C SER A 72 9.20 -17.45 -9.23
N ALA A 73 9.91 -16.46 -8.72
CA ALA A 73 11.24 -16.65 -8.12
C ALA A 73 11.20 -17.57 -6.90
N ALA A 74 10.06 -17.62 -6.20
CA ALA A 74 9.83 -18.51 -5.06
C ALA A 74 9.27 -19.90 -5.44
N GLY A 75 9.14 -20.21 -6.73
CA GLY A 75 8.56 -21.46 -7.23
C GLY A 75 7.03 -21.52 -7.14
N LEU A 76 6.38 -20.36 -7.09
CA LEU A 76 4.92 -20.19 -6.99
C LEU A 76 4.33 -19.54 -8.26
N GLY A 77 4.94 -19.77 -9.42
CA GLY A 77 4.50 -19.18 -10.69
C GLY A 77 3.15 -19.69 -11.21
N ASP A 78 2.61 -20.75 -10.60
CA ASP A 78 1.26 -21.28 -10.87
C ASP A 78 0.15 -20.49 -10.16
N VAL A 79 0.47 -19.60 -9.21
CA VAL A 79 -0.49 -18.76 -8.49
C VAL A 79 -1.12 -17.76 -9.45
N ARG A 80 -2.45 -17.76 -9.55
CA ARG A 80 -3.19 -16.83 -10.39
C ARG A 80 -3.30 -15.45 -9.72
N LEU A 81 -2.94 -14.40 -10.44
CA LEU A 81 -3.19 -13.02 -10.02
C LEU A 81 -4.50 -12.54 -10.62
N ILE A 82 -5.44 -12.14 -9.76
CA ILE A 82 -6.77 -11.67 -10.13
C ILE A 82 -6.87 -10.19 -9.79
N SER A 83 -7.01 -9.33 -10.80
CA SER A 83 -7.27 -7.91 -10.60
C SER A 83 -8.77 -7.68 -10.40
N ARG A 84 -9.12 -6.95 -9.33
CA ARG A 84 -10.51 -6.62 -8.98
C ARG A 84 -10.62 -5.11 -8.75
N LEU A 85 -11.62 -4.49 -9.37
CA LEU A 85 -11.88 -3.06 -9.24
C LEU A 85 -13.09 -2.73 -8.37
N ASP A 86 -13.86 -3.74 -7.98
CA ASP A 86 -15.05 -3.61 -7.15
C ASP A 86 -14.95 -4.56 -5.93
N PRO A 87 -15.05 -4.06 -4.69
CA PRO A 87 -15.12 -2.63 -4.33
C PRO A 87 -13.82 -1.89 -4.66
N PRO A 88 -13.90 -0.57 -4.93
CA PRO A 88 -12.72 0.24 -5.23
C PRO A 88 -11.79 0.31 -4.00
N TRP A 89 -10.50 0.48 -4.24
CA TRP A 89 -9.51 0.66 -3.19
C TRP A 89 -9.81 1.94 -2.37
N THR A 90 -9.57 1.87 -1.08
CA THR A 90 -9.70 3.02 -0.17
C THR A 90 -8.48 3.10 0.75
N THR A 91 -8.15 4.32 1.20
CA THR A 91 -7.06 4.54 2.16
C THR A 91 -7.30 3.88 3.51
N ASP A 92 -8.53 3.46 3.81
CA ASP A 92 -8.85 2.72 5.04
C ASP A 92 -8.24 1.31 5.02
N TRP A 93 -7.82 0.82 3.85
CA TRP A 93 -7.17 -0.48 3.69
C TRP A 93 -5.66 -0.47 3.97
N ILE A 94 -5.06 0.72 4.10
CA ILE A 94 -3.66 0.86 4.49
C ILE A 94 -3.52 0.34 5.93
N THR A 95 -2.58 -0.57 6.14
CA THR A 95 -2.33 -1.15 7.47
C THR A 95 -1.75 -0.13 8.44
N ALA A 96 -1.87 -0.38 9.74
CA ALA A 96 -1.23 0.46 10.76
C ALA A 96 0.29 0.50 10.58
N GLU A 97 0.91 -0.63 10.20
CA GLU A 97 2.32 -0.72 9.88
C GLU A 97 2.67 0.11 8.64
N GLY A 98 1.86 0.02 7.58
CA GLY A 98 2.02 0.83 6.37
C GLY A 98 1.96 2.32 6.66
N ARG A 99 1.04 2.79 7.53
CA ARG A 99 0.96 4.18 7.97
C ARG A 99 2.21 4.62 8.73
N ALA A 100 2.73 3.77 9.62
CA ALA A 100 3.95 4.05 10.35
C ALA A 100 5.17 4.13 9.42
N LYS A 101 5.26 3.25 8.42
CA LYS A 101 6.33 3.28 7.41
C LYS A 101 6.25 4.54 6.53
N LEU A 102 5.06 4.96 6.11
CA LEU A 102 4.86 6.23 5.39
C LEU A 102 5.38 7.41 6.21
N LEU A 103 4.99 7.50 7.47
CA LEU A 103 5.41 8.57 8.38
C LEU A 103 6.92 8.59 8.57
N ALA A 104 7.54 7.43 8.81
CA ALA A 104 8.99 7.30 8.97
C ALA A 104 9.75 7.68 7.68
N TYR A 105 9.14 7.49 6.52
CA TYR A 105 9.69 7.87 5.22
C TYR A 105 9.52 9.36 4.90
N GLY A 106 8.80 10.12 5.74
CA GLY A 106 8.56 11.55 5.54
C GLY A 106 7.29 11.86 4.75
N ILE A 107 6.40 10.90 4.58
CA ILE A 107 5.09 11.07 3.94
C ILE A 107 4.01 11.07 5.03
N ALA A 108 3.22 12.16 5.10
CA ALA A 108 2.09 12.18 6.01
C ALA A 108 1.05 11.14 5.56
N PRO A 109 0.75 10.11 6.39
CA PRO A 109 -0.24 9.10 6.04
C PRO A 109 -1.64 9.72 6.05
N PRO A 110 -2.60 9.13 5.29
CA PRO A 110 -4.00 9.52 5.40
C PRO A 110 -4.52 9.16 6.81
N PRO A 111 -5.55 9.85 7.31
CA PRO A 111 -6.13 9.51 8.60
C PRO A 111 -6.67 8.07 8.61
N ALA A 112 -6.73 7.47 9.80
CA ALA A 112 -7.19 6.09 9.97
C ALA A 112 -8.69 5.88 9.67
N SER A 113 -9.43 6.96 9.49
CA SER A 113 -10.86 6.93 9.13
C SER A 113 -11.14 7.93 8.02
N SER A 114 -11.94 7.52 7.04
CA SER A 114 -12.44 8.38 5.96
C SER A 114 -13.22 9.61 6.45
N ARG A 115 -13.71 9.58 7.70
CA ARG A 115 -14.41 10.71 8.34
C ARG A 115 -13.49 11.90 8.61
N LEU A 116 -12.17 11.68 8.73
CA LEU A 116 -11.17 12.70 9.06
C LEU A 116 -10.42 13.23 7.82
N ARG A 117 -10.94 13.00 6.61
CA ARG A 117 -10.27 13.33 5.34
C ARG A 117 -9.91 14.79 5.15
N GLN A 118 -10.66 15.70 5.80
CA GLN A 118 -10.50 17.15 5.64
C GLN A 118 -9.51 17.77 6.64
N GLU A 119 -9.00 16.99 7.61
CA GLU A 119 -8.05 17.51 8.58
C GLU A 119 -6.67 17.72 7.98
N ALA A 120 -6.03 18.82 8.36
CA ALA A 120 -4.64 19.08 8.00
C ALA A 120 -3.74 17.97 8.58
N PRO A 121 -2.80 17.44 7.80
CA PRO A 121 -1.91 16.38 8.28
C PRO A 121 -0.90 16.95 9.28
N ALA A 122 -0.50 16.13 10.27
CA ALA A 122 0.64 16.47 11.10
C ALA A 122 1.94 16.46 10.28
N CYS A 123 2.83 17.39 10.54
CA CYS A 123 4.14 17.43 9.94
C CYS A 123 4.94 16.16 10.31
N PRO A 124 5.47 15.38 9.34
CA PRO A 124 6.23 14.16 9.64
C PRO A 124 7.52 14.43 10.40
N ARG A 125 8.04 15.66 10.33
CA ARG A 125 9.31 16.04 10.95
C ARG A 125 9.15 16.53 12.39
N CYS A 126 8.21 17.44 12.66
CA CYS A 126 8.08 18.08 13.98
C CYS A 126 6.75 17.79 14.67
N GLY A 127 5.81 17.09 14.02
CA GLY A 127 4.50 16.74 14.58
C GLY A 127 3.48 17.90 14.64
N SER A 128 3.84 19.11 14.19
CA SER A 128 2.93 20.27 14.20
C SER A 128 1.73 20.05 13.29
N LEU A 129 0.56 20.51 13.72
CA LEU A 129 -0.65 20.57 12.92
C LEU A 129 -0.79 21.89 12.12
N ALA A 130 0.13 22.85 12.33
CA ALA A 130 0.18 24.09 11.57
C ALA A 130 0.78 23.83 10.17
N THR A 131 0.01 23.16 9.34
CA THR A 131 0.43 22.75 7.98
C THR A 131 -0.53 23.32 6.94
N GLU A 132 -0.03 23.52 5.73
CA GLU A 132 -0.81 24.04 4.61
C GLU A 132 -0.54 23.27 3.32
N GLU A 133 -1.57 23.09 2.49
CA GLU A 133 -1.42 22.51 1.16
C GLU A 133 -0.78 23.52 0.22
N VAL A 134 0.35 23.15 -0.39
CA VAL A 134 1.06 23.94 -1.40
C VAL A 134 0.57 23.57 -2.80
N SER A 135 0.34 22.27 -3.04
CA SER A 135 -0.15 21.75 -4.31
C SER A 135 -0.93 20.46 -4.10
N ARG A 136 -2.02 20.30 -4.84
CA ARG A 136 -2.81 19.05 -4.87
C ARG A 136 -2.05 17.90 -5.55
N PHE A 137 -0.93 18.20 -6.22
CA PHE A 137 -0.07 17.23 -6.90
C PHE A 137 1.32 17.29 -6.29
N GLY A 138 1.79 16.12 -5.80
CA GLY A 138 3.14 15.91 -5.28
C GLY A 138 4.04 15.26 -6.33
N SER A 139 5.03 14.51 -5.86
CA SER A 139 5.98 13.76 -6.70
C SER A 139 5.31 12.63 -7.51
N THR A 140 4.17 12.14 -7.06
CA THR A 140 3.34 11.14 -7.75
C THR A 140 1.86 11.53 -7.66
N PRO A 141 0.98 11.00 -8.53
CA PRO A 141 -0.45 11.32 -8.53
C PRO A 141 -1.18 10.99 -7.21
N CYS A 142 -0.70 10.01 -6.45
CA CYS A 142 -1.28 9.63 -5.17
C CYS A 142 -0.88 10.54 -3.99
N LYS A 143 -0.01 11.53 -4.24
CA LYS A 143 0.50 12.44 -3.21
C LYS A 143 0.17 13.89 -3.51
N ALA A 144 0.00 14.70 -2.43
CA ALA A 144 -0.12 16.14 -2.46
C ALA A 144 1.09 16.76 -1.75
N LEU A 145 1.52 17.95 -2.17
CA LEU A 145 2.62 18.67 -1.53
C LEU A 145 2.07 19.60 -0.44
N TRP A 146 2.62 19.47 0.74
CA TRP A 146 2.32 20.26 1.93
C TRP A 146 3.56 20.93 2.49
N ARG A 147 3.37 21.94 3.33
CA ARG A 147 4.45 22.61 4.06
C ARG A 147 4.04 22.82 5.52
N CYS A 148 4.97 22.58 6.43
CA CYS A 148 4.82 22.94 7.83
C CYS A 148 5.12 24.44 8.02
N ARG A 149 4.25 25.15 8.76
CA ARG A 149 4.46 26.57 9.06
C ARG A 149 5.42 26.79 10.22
N ASP A 150 5.60 25.78 11.10
CA ASP A 150 6.44 25.90 12.28
C ASP A 150 7.91 25.58 11.96
N CYS A 151 8.19 24.48 11.26
CA CYS A 151 9.57 24.10 10.92
C CYS A 151 9.95 24.36 9.46
N ALA A 152 9.04 24.89 8.65
CA ALA A 152 9.18 25.18 7.22
C ALA A 152 9.43 23.97 6.31
N GLU A 153 9.36 22.74 6.83
CA GLU A 153 9.60 21.50 6.07
C GLU A 153 8.50 21.31 5.02
N PRO A 154 8.85 21.17 3.74
CA PRO A 154 7.96 20.64 2.72
C PRO A 154 7.88 19.12 2.87
N PHE A 155 6.68 18.54 2.69
CA PHE A 155 6.47 17.10 2.78
C PHE A 155 5.34 16.65 1.87
N ASP A 156 5.36 15.39 1.48
CA ASP A 156 4.27 14.76 0.76
C ASP A 156 3.18 14.27 1.74
N ARG A 157 1.91 14.45 1.36
CA ARG A 157 0.78 13.80 1.99
C ARG A 157 0.20 12.76 1.07
N PHE A 158 -0.03 11.54 1.55
CA PHE A 158 -0.77 10.53 0.81
C PHE A 158 -2.24 10.96 0.72
N LYS A 159 -2.78 11.05 -0.51
CA LYS A 159 -4.17 11.48 -0.72
C LYS A 159 -5.17 10.45 -0.24
N CYS A 160 -6.32 10.91 0.28
CA CYS A 160 -7.44 10.05 0.60
C CYS A 160 -8.23 9.67 -0.68
N HIS A 161 -8.58 8.40 -0.79
CA HIS A 161 -9.39 7.82 -1.84
C HIS A 161 -10.53 6.98 -1.24
#